data_6481aee0661ea16279767db6a2c8c593
#
_entry.id   6481aee0661ea16279767db6a2c8c593
#
_cell.length_a   1.000
_cell.length_b   1.000
_cell.length_c   1.000
_cell.angle_alpha   90.00
_cell.angle_beta   90.00
_cell.angle_gamma   90.00
#
_symmetry.space_group_name_H-M   'P 1'
#
loop_
_entity.id
_entity.type
_entity.pdbx_description
1 polymer ?
#
loop_
_entity_poly.entity_id
_entity_poly.type
_entity_poly.pdbx_seq_one_letter_code
_entity_poly.pdbx_strand_id
1 'polypeptide(L)'
;MEKDQIIIIGGGIIGLATANALLDRGEKVLVLERNSDTATAASFANAGMLTPSQSTPWNSPSDIFYILSGIGRKDSPMSLSPGAIPSYLSWGLRFIFNSTPSRFTRISKSIFSLAKYSKDLTEKIRNSEEFSYEESTEGTLKLFREAERLQKAIDLSNRIYGESNSIEVLNQKQTIELEPALNKVRKGLVGAIHYKDDEIGDAYKFCKSLEESIRNKGGRILVNTNIKKILLNKRKVNSVVTDRAVLRAKRVIVCAGSWSPILLKELGIKIPVKPVKGYSLTYNTAGLANTPNLSVIDESIHVAITPYKNRIRVAGTAEFVGFNDEVHPKR
;
A
#
# COMPACT_ATOMS: atom_id res chain seq x y z
N MET A 1 10.70 27.23 -21.10
CA MET A 1 10.07 26.14 -20.32
C MET A 1 8.62 26.00 -20.75
N GLU A 2 8.20 24.79 -21.08
CA GLU A 2 6.88 24.52 -21.66
C GLU A 2 5.77 24.90 -20.68
N LYS A 3 4.81 25.73 -21.14
CA LYS A 3 3.65 26.16 -20.34
C LYS A 3 2.56 25.09 -20.25
N ASP A 4 2.60 24.05 -21.11
CA ASP A 4 1.52 23.11 -21.32
C ASP A 4 1.75 21.72 -20.71
N GLN A 5 2.67 21.60 -19.75
CA GLN A 5 2.95 20.33 -19.09
C GLN A 5 2.11 20.15 -17.81
N ILE A 6 1.76 18.91 -17.53
CA ILE A 6 1.21 18.48 -16.24
C ILE A 6 2.39 18.13 -15.33
N ILE A 7 2.45 18.74 -14.15
CA ILE A 7 3.46 18.41 -13.14
C ILE A 7 2.86 17.45 -12.12
N ILE A 8 3.52 16.33 -11.91
CA ILE A 8 3.20 15.34 -10.88
C ILE A 8 4.23 15.47 -9.76
N ILE A 9 3.77 15.66 -8.54
CA ILE A 9 4.62 15.78 -7.35
C ILE A 9 4.63 14.46 -6.59
N GLY A 10 5.78 13.78 -6.61
CA GLY A 10 6.03 12.48 -6.00
C GLY A 10 6.26 11.38 -7.03
N GLY A 11 7.44 10.78 -7.00
CA GLY A 11 7.88 9.67 -7.85
C GLY A 11 7.66 8.28 -7.25
N GLY A 12 6.66 8.12 -6.36
CA GLY A 12 6.20 6.82 -5.89
C GLY A 12 5.25 6.14 -6.89
N ILE A 13 4.78 4.94 -6.58
CA ILE A 13 3.93 4.13 -7.47
C ILE A 13 2.71 4.90 -7.99
N ILE A 14 2.04 5.70 -7.16
CA ILE A 14 0.87 6.47 -7.57
C ILE A 14 1.25 7.56 -8.58
N GLY A 15 2.36 8.27 -8.34
CA GLY A 15 2.82 9.31 -9.25
C GLY A 15 3.27 8.76 -10.59
N LEU A 16 4.02 7.66 -10.59
CA LEU A 16 4.51 7.01 -11.81
C LEU A 16 3.36 6.39 -12.62
N ALA A 17 2.42 5.68 -11.97
CA ALA A 17 1.24 5.14 -12.65
C ALA A 17 0.36 6.26 -13.24
N THR A 18 0.19 7.37 -12.52
CA THR A 18 -0.52 8.56 -13.03
C THR A 18 0.19 9.17 -14.23
N ALA A 19 1.52 9.27 -14.18
CA ALA A 19 2.33 9.78 -15.29
C ALA A 19 2.16 8.92 -16.54
N ASN A 20 2.30 7.60 -16.38
CA ASN A 20 2.14 6.66 -17.48
C ASN A 20 0.76 6.77 -18.13
N ALA A 21 -0.29 6.76 -17.33
CA ALA A 21 -1.67 6.87 -17.81
C ALA A 21 -1.99 8.22 -18.52
N LEU A 22 -1.31 9.29 -18.15
CA LEU A 22 -1.48 10.61 -18.80
C LEU A 22 -0.71 10.67 -20.13
N LEU A 23 0.48 10.07 -20.19
CA LEU A 23 1.25 9.95 -21.43
C LEU A 23 0.51 9.12 -22.47
N ASP A 24 -0.17 8.04 -22.07
CA ASP A 24 -1.03 7.25 -22.95
C ASP A 24 -2.20 8.06 -23.54
N ARG A 25 -2.55 9.18 -22.90
CA ARG A 25 -3.55 10.14 -23.39
C ARG A 25 -2.98 11.30 -24.18
N GLY A 26 -1.67 11.28 -24.47
CA GLY A 26 -0.98 12.32 -25.21
C GLY A 26 -0.67 13.59 -24.41
N GLU A 27 -0.83 13.57 -23.08
CA GLU A 27 -0.49 14.72 -22.24
C GLU A 27 1.05 14.79 -22.05
N LYS A 28 1.59 16.01 -21.94
CA LYS A 28 2.99 16.22 -21.60
C LYS A 28 3.16 16.19 -20.08
N VAL A 29 4.04 15.32 -19.57
CA VAL A 29 4.17 15.05 -18.14
C VAL A 29 5.60 15.28 -17.66
N LEU A 30 5.70 15.92 -16.47
CA LEU A 30 6.92 16.06 -15.69
C LEU A 30 6.67 15.57 -14.27
N VAL A 31 7.40 14.53 -13.85
CA VAL A 31 7.40 14.03 -12.48
C VAL A 31 8.52 14.70 -11.70
N LEU A 32 8.21 15.19 -10.50
CA LEU A 32 9.17 15.77 -9.56
C LEU A 32 9.29 14.85 -8.33
N GLU A 33 10.50 14.37 -8.06
CA GLU A 33 10.81 13.55 -6.89
C GLU A 33 11.91 14.21 -6.05
N ARG A 34 11.70 14.28 -4.74
CA ARG A 34 12.65 14.91 -3.80
C ARG A 34 13.89 14.05 -3.53
N ASN A 35 13.73 12.72 -3.54
CA ASN A 35 14.82 11.79 -3.30
C ASN A 35 15.72 11.68 -4.53
N SER A 36 16.87 11.05 -4.35
CA SER A 36 17.86 10.80 -5.44
C SER A 36 17.37 9.78 -6.47
N ASP A 37 16.33 9.03 -6.15
CA ASP A 37 15.72 8.05 -7.04
C ASP A 37 14.21 7.94 -6.80
N THR A 38 13.48 7.42 -7.78
CA THR A 38 12.04 7.16 -7.68
C THR A 38 11.76 5.94 -6.79
N ALA A 39 10.55 5.86 -6.26
CA ALA A 39 10.03 4.73 -5.47
C ALA A 39 10.84 4.35 -4.22
N THR A 40 11.69 5.22 -3.70
CA THR A 40 12.57 4.95 -2.54
C THR A 40 11.91 5.18 -1.17
N ALA A 41 10.62 5.53 -1.14
CA ALA A 41 9.83 5.68 0.09
C ALA A 41 8.91 4.44 0.29
N ALA A 42 7.62 4.64 0.54
CA ALA A 42 6.65 3.56 0.79
C ALA A 42 6.53 2.52 -0.35
N SER A 43 6.97 2.84 -1.56
CA SER A 43 6.98 1.92 -2.71
C SER A 43 8.22 1.03 -2.77
N PHE A 44 9.24 1.24 -1.92
CA PHE A 44 10.51 0.50 -1.98
C PHE A 44 10.40 -0.91 -1.43
N ALA A 45 9.86 -1.05 -0.22
CA ALA A 45 9.89 -2.30 0.52
C ALA A 45 8.58 -2.54 1.30
N ASN A 46 7.45 -2.35 0.63
CA ASN A 46 6.13 -2.73 1.17
C ASN A 46 5.93 -4.25 1.12
N ALA A 47 4.78 -4.74 1.55
CA ALA A 47 4.47 -6.17 1.54
C ALA A 47 4.44 -6.81 0.13
N GLY A 48 4.40 -6.01 -0.94
CA GLY A 48 4.36 -6.51 -2.31
C GLY A 48 3.10 -7.28 -2.68
N MET A 49 2.00 -6.99 -2.01
CA MET A 49 0.71 -7.65 -2.19
C MET A 49 -0.23 -6.77 -3.02
N LEU A 50 -0.80 -7.32 -4.08
CA LEU A 50 -1.91 -6.77 -4.85
C LEU A 50 -3.17 -7.55 -4.47
N THR A 51 -3.68 -7.24 -3.28
CA THR A 51 -4.68 -8.07 -2.59
C THR A 51 -5.98 -7.30 -2.39
N PRO A 52 -6.89 -7.27 -3.37
CA PRO A 52 -8.24 -6.75 -3.15
C PRO A 52 -8.92 -7.38 -1.93
N SER A 53 -8.61 -8.65 -1.63
CA SER A 53 -9.10 -9.36 -0.46
C SER A 53 -8.76 -8.69 0.88
N GLN A 54 -7.66 -7.92 0.95
CA GLN A 54 -7.21 -7.24 2.16
C GLN A 54 -7.49 -5.73 2.14
N SER A 55 -8.38 -5.27 1.26
CA SER A 55 -8.69 -3.84 1.09
C SER A 55 -9.64 -3.27 2.14
N THR A 56 -10.06 -4.05 3.13
CA THR A 56 -10.92 -3.55 4.21
C THR A 56 -10.20 -2.51 5.06
N PRO A 57 -10.87 -1.42 5.47
CA PRO A 57 -10.26 -0.41 6.31
C PRO A 57 -10.02 -0.96 7.74
N TRP A 58 -9.02 -0.41 8.42
CA TRP A 58 -8.63 -0.82 9.79
C TRP A 58 -9.55 -0.29 10.90
N ASN A 59 -10.71 0.21 10.56
CA ASN A 59 -11.65 0.80 11.50
C ASN A 59 -12.89 -0.06 11.73
N SER A 60 -12.73 -1.38 11.74
CA SER A 60 -13.81 -2.22 12.23
C SER A 60 -14.10 -1.92 13.71
N PRO A 61 -15.33 -2.12 14.20
CA PRO A 61 -15.65 -1.90 15.61
C PRO A 61 -14.74 -2.68 16.57
N SER A 62 -14.29 -3.88 16.20
CA SER A 62 -13.35 -4.71 16.96
C SER A 62 -11.93 -4.14 16.95
N ASP A 63 -11.47 -3.57 15.84
CA ASP A 63 -10.09 -3.07 15.70
C ASP A 63 -9.86 -1.80 16.51
N ILE A 64 -10.91 -0.98 16.72
CA ILE A 64 -10.81 0.21 17.57
C ILE A 64 -10.36 -0.16 18.98
N PHE A 65 -10.99 -1.17 19.57
CA PHE A 65 -10.62 -1.62 20.92
C PHE A 65 -9.17 -2.11 20.96
N TYR A 66 -8.75 -2.84 19.92
CA TYR A 66 -7.39 -3.33 19.78
C TYR A 66 -6.37 -2.18 19.65
N ILE A 67 -6.65 -1.16 18.83
CA ILE A 67 -5.79 0.03 18.68
C ILE A 67 -5.69 0.79 20.00
N LEU A 68 -6.81 1.00 20.68
CA LEU A 68 -6.83 1.72 21.96
C LEU A 68 -6.05 0.97 23.05
N SER A 69 -6.13 -0.36 23.10
CA SER A 69 -5.36 -1.19 24.02
C SER A 69 -3.86 -1.19 23.73
N GLY A 70 -3.46 -0.84 22.52
CA GLY A 70 -2.06 -0.73 22.08
C GLY A 70 -1.40 0.63 22.37
N ILE A 71 -2.16 1.61 22.94
CA ILE A 71 -1.59 2.94 23.25
C ILE A 71 -0.44 2.81 24.25
N GLY A 72 0.73 3.34 23.86
CA GLY A 72 1.94 3.31 24.70
C GLY A 72 2.63 1.94 24.79
N ARG A 73 2.06 0.88 24.23
CA ARG A 73 2.68 -0.46 24.23
C ARG A 73 3.63 -0.61 23.04
N LYS A 74 4.84 -1.08 23.32
CA LYS A 74 5.89 -1.31 22.29
C LYS A 74 5.83 -2.71 21.68
N ASP A 75 5.12 -3.64 22.30
CA ASP A 75 4.96 -5.04 21.91
C ASP A 75 3.70 -5.30 21.05
N SER A 76 2.84 -4.29 20.89
CA SER A 76 1.64 -4.40 20.07
C SER A 76 1.97 -4.24 18.58
N PRO A 77 1.41 -5.08 17.69
CA PRO A 77 1.54 -4.92 16.24
C PRO A 77 1.03 -3.56 15.73
N MET A 78 0.04 -2.98 16.42
CA MET A 78 -0.43 -1.62 16.18
C MET A 78 -0.18 -0.78 17.41
N SER A 79 0.59 0.30 17.29
CA SER A 79 0.92 1.16 18.42
C SER A 79 0.75 2.64 18.09
N LEU A 80 0.24 3.39 19.08
CA LEU A 80 0.14 4.85 19.03
C LEU A 80 1.07 5.45 20.09
N SER A 81 2.04 6.22 19.63
CA SER A 81 2.94 6.94 20.55
C SER A 81 2.17 8.02 21.32
N PRO A 82 2.31 8.11 22.64
CA PRO A 82 1.66 9.16 23.44
C PRO A 82 1.96 10.57 22.93
N GLY A 83 3.20 10.84 22.53
CA GLY A 83 3.59 12.14 21.97
C GLY A 83 2.95 12.50 20.63
N ALA A 84 2.45 11.50 19.90
CA ALA A 84 1.77 11.72 18.62
C ALA A 84 0.27 11.98 18.78
N ILE A 85 -0.35 11.65 19.93
CA ILE A 85 -1.79 11.75 20.17
C ILE A 85 -2.38 13.11 19.74
N PRO A 86 -1.81 14.28 20.12
CA PRO A 86 -2.39 15.57 19.73
C PRO A 86 -2.51 15.74 18.21
N SER A 87 -1.53 15.24 17.46
CA SER A 87 -1.53 15.34 15.99
C SER A 87 -2.53 14.41 15.32
N TYR A 88 -2.91 13.30 15.96
CA TYR A 88 -3.88 12.33 15.46
C TYR A 88 -5.30 12.52 15.96
N LEU A 89 -5.55 13.40 16.93
CA LEU A 89 -6.85 13.52 17.60
C LEU A 89 -8.01 13.75 16.62
N SER A 90 -7.93 14.75 15.77
CA SER A 90 -9.01 15.06 14.81
C SER A 90 -9.19 13.95 13.77
N TRP A 91 -8.10 13.29 13.38
CA TRP A 91 -8.13 12.14 12.50
C TRP A 91 -8.76 10.91 13.19
N GLY A 92 -8.36 10.66 14.45
CA GLY A 92 -8.90 9.57 15.28
C GLY A 92 -10.40 9.70 15.52
N LEU A 93 -10.91 10.90 15.78
CA LEU A 93 -12.36 11.14 15.91
C LEU A 93 -13.10 10.78 14.61
N ARG A 94 -12.56 11.16 13.44
CA ARG A 94 -13.14 10.76 12.13
C ARG A 94 -13.06 9.24 11.91
N PHE A 95 -11.96 8.62 12.32
CA PHE A 95 -11.76 7.18 12.25
C PHE A 95 -12.86 6.45 13.05
N ILE A 96 -13.06 6.81 14.32
CA ILE A 96 -14.10 6.25 15.18
C ILE A 96 -15.51 6.52 14.59
N PHE A 97 -15.78 7.74 14.14
CA PHE A 97 -17.08 8.08 13.53
C PHE A 97 -17.42 7.21 12.30
N ASN A 98 -16.42 6.77 11.54
CA ASN A 98 -16.61 5.90 10.37
C ASN A 98 -16.59 4.40 10.71
N SER A 99 -16.49 4.01 11.97
CA SER A 99 -16.35 2.63 12.43
C SER A 99 -17.68 1.93 12.72
N THR A 100 -18.82 2.58 12.46
CA THR A 100 -20.12 1.92 12.60
C THR A 100 -20.27 0.79 11.56
N PRO A 101 -20.94 -0.34 11.88
CA PRO A 101 -21.03 -1.49 11.00
C PRO A 101 -21.51 -1.17 9.58
N SER A 102 -22.51 -0.28 9.45
CA SER A 102 -23.06 0.13 8.15
C SER A 102 -22.05 0.95 7.32
N ARG A 103 -21.35 1.88 7.96
CA ARG A 103 -20.29 2.68 7.29
C ARG A 103 -19.10 1.82 6.92
N PHE A 104 -18.65 0.98 7.83
CA PHE A 104 -17.56 0.03 7.60
C PHE A 104 -17.85 -0.83 6.36
N THR A 105 -19.03 -1.47 6.31
CA THR A 105 -19.42 -2.31 5.16
C THR A 105 -19.48 -1.52 3.85
N ARG A 106 -20.07 -0.32 3.87
CA ARG A 106 -20.14 0.53 2.67
C ARG A 106 -18.76 0.95 2.18
N ILE A 107 -17.90 1.39 3.09
CA ILE A 107 -16.53 1.82 2.78
C ILE A 107 -15.72 0.62 2.25
N SER A 108 -15.82 -0.55 2.90
CA SER A 108 -15.15 -1.78 2.47
C SER A 108 -15.51 -2.16 1.04
N LYS A 109 -16.79 -2.13 0.67
CA LYS A 109 -17.23 -2.39 -0.71
C LYS A 109 -16.64 -1.39 -1.71
N SER A 110 -16.62 -0.10 -1.36
CA SER A 110 -16.06 0.93 -2.24
C SER A 110 -14.54 0.76 -2.44
N ILE A 111 -13.81 0.47 -1.35
CA ILE A 111 -12.36 0.25 -1.42
C ILE A 111 -12.06 -1.04 -2.19
N PHE A 112 -12.82 -2.11 -1.96
CA PHE A 112 -12.68 -3.37 -2.69
C PHE A 112 -12.87 -3.16 -4.21
N SER A 113 -13.93 -2.45 -4.62
CA SER A 113 -14.16 -2.15 -6.04
C SER A 113 -13.00 -1.36 -6.66
N LEU A 114 -12.44 -0.39 -5.92
CA LEU A 114 -11.28 0.37 -6.35
C LEU A 114 -10.01 -0.51 -6.43
N ALA A 115 -9.79 -1.37 -5.43
CA ALA A 115 -8.64 -2.28 -5.38
C ALA A 115 -8.68 -3.29 -6.53
N LYS A 116 -9.86 -3.87 -6.81
CA LYS A 116 -10.08 -4.77 -7.95
C LYS A 116 -9.79 -4.05 -9.27
N TYR A 117 -10.37 -2.88 -9.48
CA TYR A 117 -10.12 -2.08 -10.67
C TYR A 117 -8.62 -1.73 -10.84
N SER A 118 -7.94 -1.40 -9.73
CA SER A 118 -6.50 -1.14 -9.73
C SER A 118 -5.70 -2.38 -10.12
N LYS A 119 -6.06 -3.57 -9.60
CA LYS A 119 -5.43 -4.85 -9.96
C LYS A 119 -5.61 -5.14 -11.45
N ASP A 120 -6.84 -5.02 -11.96
CA ASP A 120 -7.17 -5.26 -13.37
C ASP A 120 -6.37 -4.31 -14.30
N LEU A 121 -6.15 -3.06 -13.89
CA LEU A 121 -5.31 -2.12 -14.63
C LEU A 121 -3.82 -2.48 -14.56
N THR A 122 -3.34 -2.95 -13.41
CA THR A 122 -1.95 -3.40 -13.24
C THR A 122 -1.66 -4.59 -14.15
N GLU A 123 -2.59 -5.55 -14.22
CA GLU A 123 -2.51 -6.69 -15.13
C GLU A 123 -2.46 -6.23 -16.60
N LYS A 124 -3.33 -5.30 -17.00
CA LYS A 124 -3.31 -4.74 -18.36
C LYS A 124 -1.98 -4.08 -18.70
N ILE A 125 -1.43 -3.26 -17.81
CA ILE A 125 -0.14 -2.59 -18.01
C ILE A 125 0.97 -3.66 -18.12
N ARG A 126 1.01 -4.63 -17.20
CA ARG A 126 1.96 -5.74 -17.22
C ARG A 126 1.97 -6.44 -18.57
N ASN A 127 0.79 -6.80 -19.08
CA ASN A 127 0.66 -7.55 -20.31
C ASN A 127 0.95 -6.70 -21.57
N SER A 128 0.56 -5.42 -21.57
CA SER A 128 0.76 -4.54 -22.75
C SER A 128 2.17 -3.97 -22.86
N GLU A 129 2.90 -3.85 -21.76
CA GLU A 129 4.23 -3.27 -21.70
C GLU A 129 5.30 -4.29 -21.30
N GLU A 130 4.94 -5.57 -21.19
CA GLU A 130 5.81 -6.70 -20.84
C GLU A 130 6.61 -6.47 -19.54
N PHE A 131 5.97 -5.86 -18.53
CA PHE A 131 6.61 -5.60 -17.25
C PHE A 131 6.88 -6.90 -16.49
N SER A 132 8.09 -7.02 -15.94
CA SER A 132 8.48 -8.10 -15.05
C SER A 132 8.91 -7.53 -13.70
N TYR A 133 8.17 -7.86 -12.64
CA TYR A 133 8.40 -7.35 -11.29
C TYR A 133 8.31 -8.46 -10.22
N GLU A 134 8.70 -9.68 -10.59
CA GLU A 134 8.62 -10.87 -9.75
C GLU A 134 7.18 -11.16 -9.27
N GLU A 135 6.25 -10.98 -10.17
CA GLU A 135 4.83 -11.22 -9.92
C GLU A 135 4.50 -12.71 -9.79
N SER A 136 3.48 -13.01 -8.98
CA SER A 136 2.80 -14.30 -8.94
C SER A 136 1.30 -14.08 -8.83
N THR A 137 0.54 -14.89 -9.56
CA THR A 137 -0.93 -14.87 -9.63
C THR A 137 -1.56 -16.08 -8.93
N GLU A 138 -0.79 -16.78 -8.10
CA GLU A 138 -1.21 -18.01 -7.39
C GLU A 138 -2.12 -17.73 -6.18
N GLY A 139 -2.46 -16.46 -5.94
CA GLY A 139 -3.28 -16.04 -4.82
C GLY A 139 -2.49 -15.80 -3.53
N THR A 140 -3.23 -15.59 -2.44
CA THR A 140 -2.68 -15.41 -1.09
C THR A 140 -3.39 -16.28 -0.07
N LEU A 141 -2.64 -16.77 0.94
CA LEU A 141 -3.17 -17.52 2.06
C LEU A 141 -3.28 -16.66 3.30
N LYS A 142 -4.48 -16.56 3.89
CA LYS A 142 -4.67 -15.95 5.20
C LYS A 142 -4.90 -17.02 6.24
N LEU A 143 -3.98 -17.13 7.22
CA LEU A 143 -3.96 -18.14 8.26
C LEU A 143 -4.75 -17.71 9.49
N PHE A 144 -5.43 -18.68 10.12
CA PHE A 144 -6.19 -18.46 11.34
C PHE A 144 -5.85 -19.51 12.40
N ARG A 145 -5.73 -19.03 13.65
CA ARG A 145 -5.48 -19.89 14.83
C ARG A 145 -6.69 -19.98 15.75
N GLU A 146 -7.75 -19.24 15.45
CA GLU A 146 -9.01 -19.21 16.19
C GLU A 146 -10.17 -19.44 15.22
N ALA A 147 -11.03 -20.45 15.50
CA ALA A 147 -12.16 -20.80 14.63
C ALA A 147 -13.16 -19.63 14.47
N GLU A 148 -13.39 -18.88 15.55
CA GLU A 148 -14.28 -17.72 15.53
C GLU A 148 -13.79 -16.62 14.58
N ARG A 149 -12.47 -16.35 14.54
CA ARG A 149 -11.87 -15.38 13.63
C ARG A 149 -11.94 -15.85 12.18
N LEU A 150 -11.70 -17.15 11.94
CA LEU A 150 -11.87 -17.74 10.61
C LEU A 150 -13.31 -17.54 10.12
N GLN A 151 -14.30 -17.87 10.95
CA GLN A 151 -15.72 -17.73 10.57
C GLN A 151 -16.08 -16.26 10.29
N LYS A 152 -15.66 -15.33 11.15
CA LYS A 152 -15.86 -13.90 10.91
C LYS A 152 -15.24 -13.40 9.60
N ALA A 153 -14.05 -13.92 9.26
CA ALA A 153 -13.38 -13.57 8.00
C ALA A 153 -14.12 -14.12 6.78
N ILE A 154 -14.66 -15.35 6.86
CA ILE A 154 -15.51 -15.95 5.83
C ILE A 154 -16.78 -15.09 5.63
N ASP A 155 -17.48 -14.78 6.71
CA ASP A 155 -18.72 -13.99 6.66
C ASP A 155 -18.48 -12.59 6.08
N LEU A 156 -17.36 -11.96 6.44
CA LEU A 156 -16.96 -10.65 5.92
C LEU A 156 -16.63 -10.74 4.43
N SER A 157 -15.87 -11.76 4.04
CA SER A 157 -15.51 -11.99 2.64
C SER A 157 -16.76 -12.19 1.78
N ASN A 158 -17.68 -13.05 2.18
CA ASN A 158 -18.94 -13.28 1.46
C ASN A 158 -19.77 -11.99 1.34
N ARG A 159 -19.78 -11.17 2.36
CA ARG A 159 -20.53 -9.89 2.37
C ARG A 159 -19.93 -8.83 1.44
N ILE A 160 -18.61 -8.82 1.29
CA ILE A 160 -17.91 -7.81 0.48
C ILE A 160 -17.77 -8.27 -0.96
N TYR A 161 -17.36 -9.51 -1.18
CA TYR A 161 -16.99 -10.05 -2.50
C TYR A 161 -18.16 -10.77 -3.19
N GLY A 162 -19.22 -11.09 -2.44
CA GLY A 162 -20.31 -11.96 -2.91
C GLY A 162 -19.88 -13.43 -2.94
N GLU A 163 -20.78 -14.28 -3.42
CA GLU A 163 -20.48 -15.69 -3.68
C GLU A 163 -19.63 -15.78 -4.95
N SER A 164 -18.31 -15.82 -4.78
CA SER A 164 -17.37 -15.98 -5.89
C SER A 164 -16.50 -17.22 -5.65
N ASN A 165 -16.11 -17.89 -6.72
CA ASN A 165 -15.16 -19.02 -6.67
C ASN A 165 -13.73 -18.57 -6.31
N SER A 166 -13.52 -17.30 -6.06
CA SER A 166 -12.22 -16.70 -5.74
C SER A 166 -11.77 -16.95 -4.30
N ILE A 167 -12.66 -17.50 -3.44
CA ILE A 167 -12.39 -17.77 -2.03
C ILE A 167 -12.52 -19.26 -1.77
N GLU A 168 -11.46 -19.86 -1.24
CA GLU A 168 -11.45 -21.24 -0.82
C GLU A 168 -11.10 -21.36 0.66
N VAL A 169 -12.00 -21.94 1.44
CA VAL A 169 -11.78 -22.19 2.87
C VAL A 169 -11.10 -23.54 3.04
N LEU A 170 -9.94 -23.53 3.67
CA LEU A 170 -9.08 -24.71 3.85
C LEU A 170 -9.00 -25.07 5.33
N ASN A 171 -9.14 -26.36 5.65
CA ASN A 171 -8.77 -26.89 6.96
C ASN A 171 -7.24 -26.97 7.10
N GLN A 172 -6.74 -27.32 8.29
CA GLN A 172 -5.30 -27.42 8.57
C GLN A 172 -4.57 -28.34 7.56
N LYS A 173 -5.13 -29.52 7.28
CA LYS A 173 -4.50 -30.51 6.38
C LYS A 173 -4.40 -29.96 4.97
N GLN A 174 -5.49 -29.44 4.42
CA GLN A 174 -5.54 -28.82 3.09
C GLN A 174 -4.59 -27.61 2.98
N THR A 175 -4.50 -26.80 4.06
CA THR A 175 -3.57 -25.66 4.11
C THR A 175 -2.11 -26.11 3.98
N ILE A 176 -1.71 -27.20 4.67
CA ILE A 176 -0.36 -27.74 4.61
C ILE A 176 -0.10 -28.46 3.27
N GLU A 177 -1.10 -29.09 2.69
CA GLU A 177 -1.00 -29.71 1.36
C GLU A 177 -0.77 -28.64 0.27
N LEU A 178 -1.46 -27.49 0.39
CA LEU A 178 -1.29 -26.37 -0.55
C LEU A 178 0.04 -25.63 -0.34
N GLU A 179 0.46 -25.41 0.93
CA GLU A 179 1.71 -24.74 1.26
C GLU A 179 2.52 -25.56 2.29
N PRO A 180 3.37 -26.48 1.82
CA PRO A 180 4.12 -27.39 2.71
C PRO A 180 5.10 -26.70 3.66
N ALA A 181 5.58 -25.48 3.34
CA ALA A 181 6.45 -24.73 4.23
C ALA A 181 5.81 -24.43 5.59
N LEU A 182 4.48 -24.38 5.65
CA LEU A 182 3.71 -24.14 6.88
C LEU A 182 3.71 -25.33 7.85
N ASN A 183 4.17 -26.52 7.44
CA ASN A 183 4.16 -27.71 8.30
C ASN A 183 4.91 -27.49 9.63
N LYS A 184 5.99 -26.70 9.62
CA LYS A 184 6.77 -26.40 10.84
C LYS A 184 6.02 -25.53 11.84
N VAL A 185 5.06 -24.74 11.38
CA VAL A 185 4.27 -23.77 12.18
C VAL A 185 2.80 -24.19 12.33
N ARG A 186 2.47 -25.43 11.99
CA ARG A 186 1.09 -25.96 11.99
C ARG A 186 0.43 -26.00 13.37
N LYS A 187 1.21 -25.97 14.45
CA LYS A 187 0.66 -26.03 15.80
C LYS A 187 -0.27 -24.86 16.06
N GLY A 188 -1.51 -25.15 16.41
CA GLY A 188 -2.56 -24.15 16.65
C GLY A 188 -3.17 -23.57 15.37
N LEU A 189 -2.77 -24.00 14.18
CA LEU A 189 -3.44 -23.60 12.95
C LEU A 189 -4.80 -24.31 12.85
N VAL A 190 -5.88 -23.54 12.74
CA VAL A 190 -7.25 -24.04 12.56
C VAL A 190 -7.55 -24.24 11.07
N GLY A 191 -7.11 -23.30 10.24
CA GLY A 191 -7.31 -23.33 8.80
C GLY A 191 -6.86 -22.04 8.15
N ALA A 192 -7.18 -21.90 6.89
CA ALA A 192 -6.86 -20.73 6.09
C ALA A 192 -7.99 -20.34 5.13
N ILE A 193 -7.91 -19.14 4.61
CA ILE A 193 -8.66 -18.73 3.42
C ILE A 193 -7.63 -18.51 2.31
N HIS A 194 -7.80 -19.20 1.19
CA HIS A 194 -7.05 -18.96 -0.03
C HIS A 194 -7.84 -18.00 -0.92
N TYR A 195 -7.29 -16.82 -1.15
CA TYR A 195 -7.84 -15.80 -2.03
C TYR A 195 -7.17 -15.91 -3.40
N LYS A 196 -7.81 -16.63 -4.32
CA LYS A 196 -7.22 -17.02 -5.62
C LYS A 196 -6.99 -15.85 -6.58
N ASP A 197 -7.80 -14.79 -6.46
CA ASP A 197 -7.70 -13.60 -7.33
C ASP A 197 -6.65 -12.59 -6.86
N ASP A 198 -6.04 -12.81 -5.70
CA ASP A 198 -4.96 -11.96 -5.22
C ASP A 198 -3.68 -12.23 -6.00
N GLU A 199 -2.81 -11.22 -6.08
CA GLU A 199 -1.50 -11.32 -6.71
C GLU A 199 -0.41 -10.75 -5.78
N ILE A 200 0.82 -11.04 -6.09
CA ILE A 200 1.98 -10.40 -5.47
C ILE A 200 2.89 -9.81 -6.54
N GLY A 201 3.80 -8.93 -6.12
CA GLY A 201 4.83 -8.39 -6.97
C GLY A 201 5.71 -7.37 -6.25
N ASP A 202 6.92 -7.19 -6.72
CA ASP A 202 7.82 -6.18 -6.15
C ASP A 202 7.45 -4.79 -6.67
N ALA A 203 6.85 -3.99 -5.79
CA ALA A 203 6.39 -2.64 -6.13
C ALA A 203 7.52 -1.72 -6.60
N TYR A 204 8.76 -1.89 -6.09
CA TYR A 204 9.90 -1.10 -6.55
C TYR A 204 10.26 -1.45 -8.00
N LYS A 205 10.32 -2.76 -8.32
CA LYS A 205 10.58 -3.20 -9.71
C LYS A 205 9.49 -2.74 -10.65
N PHE A 206 8.22 -2.85 -10.27
CA PHE A 206 7.10 -2.31 -11.04
C PHE A 206 7.24 -0.80 -11.29
N CYS A 207 7.65 -0.04 -10.27
CA CYS A 207 7.92 1.40 -10.43
C CYS A 207 9.09 1.66 -11.41
N LYS A 208 10.12 0.83 -11.43
CA LYS A 208 11.23 0.98 -12.37
C LYS A 208 10.80 0.70 -13.80
N SER A 209 9.95 -0.30 -14.03
CA SER A 209 9.34 -0.52 -15.35
C SER A 209 8.45 0.66 -15.77
N LEU A 210 7.65 1.22 -14.86
CA LEU A 210 6.89 2.45 -15.13
C LEU A 210 7.80 3.63 -15.46
N GLU A 211 8.92 3.80 -14.76
CA GLU A 211 9.87 4.88 -15.02
C GLU A 211 10.45 4.77 -16.45
N GLU A 212 10.83 3.58 -16.86
CA GLU A 212 11.32 3.31 -18.22
C GLU A 212 10.24 3.60 -19.27
N SER A 213 9.03 3.09 -19.08
CA SER A 213 7.88 3.38 -19.96
C SER A 213 7.61 4.87 -20.08
N ILE A 214 7.60 5.62 -18.96
CA ILE A 214 7.42 7.07 -18.95
C ILE A 214 8.48 7.76 -19.83
N ARG A 215 9.75 7.37 -19.69
CA ARG A 215 10.86 7.94 -20.49
C ARG A 215 10.70 7.62 -21.97
N ASN A 216 10.36 6.39 -22.31
CA ASN A 216 10.13 5.95 -23.68
C ASN A 216 8.95 6.69 -24.36
N LYS A 217 7.93 7.04 -23.59
CA LYS A 217 6.78 7.85 -24.04
C LYS A 217 7.07 9.37 -24.05
N GLY A 218 8.32 9.79 -23.81
CA GLY A 218 8.74 11.20 -23.83
C GLY A 218 8.40 11.97 -22.55
N GLY A 219 7.97 11.30 -21.48
CA GLY A 219 7.79 11.89 -20.15
C GLY A 219 9.13 12.20 -19.49
N ARG A 220 9.12 13.17 -18.58
CA ARG A 220 10.33 13.60 -17.87
C ARG A 220 10.22 13.35 -16.38
N ILE A 221 11.32 12.93 -15.76
CA ILE A 221 11.41 12.70 -14.31
C ILE A 221 12.62 13.47 -13.79
N LEU A 222 12.41 14.36 -12.85
CA LEU A 222 13.46 15.10 -12.14
C LEU A 222 13.52 14.64 -10.68
N VAL A 223 14.57 13.94 -10.35
CA VAL A 223 14.91 13.54 -8.98
C VAL A 223 15.71 14.64 -8.26
N ASN A 224 15.99 14.48 -6.96
CA ASN A 224 16.64 15.49 -6.12
C ASN A 224 15.98 16.88 -6.27
N THR A 225 14.66 16.93 -6.39
CA THR A 225 13.91 18.16 -6.64
C THR A 225 12.88 18.37 -5.54
N ASN A 226 13.21 19.20 -4.57
CA ASN A 226 12.35 19.46 -3.43
C ASN A 226 11.37 20.59 -3.75
N ILE A 227 10.07 20.31 -3.55
CA ILE A 227 9.01 21.29 -3.77
C ILE A 227 8.89 22.19 -2.56
N LYS A 228 9.00 23.50 -2.78
CA LYS A 228 8.84 24.53 -1.73
C LYS A 228 7.38 24.95 -1.62
N LYS A 229 6.73 25.28 -2.74
CA LYS A 229 5.32 25.69 -2.77
C LYS A 229 4.72 25.60 -4.17
N ILE A 230 3.40 25.61 -4.22
CA ILE A 230 2.61 25.73 -5.45
C ILE A 230 2.05 27.15 -5.52
N LEU A 231 2.29 27.85 -6.63
CA LEU A 231 1.80 29.21 -6.85
C LEU A 231 0.50 29.20 -7.63
N LEU A 232 -0.44 30.01 -7.15
CA LEU A 232 -1.71 30.24 -7.83
C LEU A 232 -1.74 31.66 -8.44
N ASN A 233 -2.39 31.76 -9.58
CA ASN A 233 -2.81 33.04 -10.16
C ASN A 233 -4.32 33.00 -10.34
N LYS A 234 -5.07 33.94 -9.72
CA LYS A 234 -6.55 33.98 -9.74
C LYS A 234 -7.18 32.62 -9.43
N ARG A 235 -6.70 31.94 -8.37
CA ARG A 235 -7.11 30.60 -7.91
C ARG A 235 -6.82 29.44 -8.88
N LYS A 236 -6.10 29.68 -9.96
CA LYS A 236 -5.63 28.62 -10.87
C LYS A 236 -4.15 28.34 -10.60
N VAL A 237 -3.74 27.09 -10.72
CA VAL A 237 -2.32 26.74 -10.66
C VAL A 237 -1.58 27.48 -11.76
N ASN A 238 -0.44 28.10 -11.42
CA ASN A 238 0.43 28.79 -12.34
C ASN A 238 1.80 28.13 -12.44
N SER A 239 2.39 27.78 -11.30
CA SER A 239 3.74 27.22 -11.26
C SER A 239 4.00 26.46 -9.95
N VAL A 240 5.04 25.62 -9.98
CA VAL A 240 5.62 24.94 -8.84
C VAL A 240 6.99 25.54 -8.58
N VAL A 241 7.24 25.98 -7.36
CA VAL A 241 8.54 26.47 -6.90
C VAL A 241 9.30 25.29 -6.27
N THR A 242 10.45 25.00 -6.81
CA THR A 242 11.38 24.00 -6.28
C THR A 242 12.58 24.70 -5.63
N ASP A 243 13.48 23.91 -5.05
CA ASP A 243 14.76 24.40 -4.58
C ASP A 243 15.72 24.84 -5.71
N ARG A 244 15.40 24.50 -6.96
CA ARG A 244 16.26 24.74 -8.13
C ARG A 244 15.68 25.75 -9.12
N ALA A 245 14.36 25.78 -9.28
CA ALA A 245 13.71 26.59 -10.32
C ALA A 245 12.22 26.81 -10.02
N VAL A 246 11.64 27.77 -10.77
CA VAL A 246 10.19 27.95 -10.87
C VAL A 246 9.69 27.32 -12.18
N LEU A 247 8.88 26.26 -12.04
CA LEU A 247 8.38 25.49 -13.17
C LEU A 247 6.93 25.84 -13.44
N ARG A 248 6.63 26.27 -14.66
CA ARG A 248 5.25 26.54 -15.08
C ARG A 248 4.49 25.24 -15.28
N ALA A 249 3.21 25.24 -14.94
CA ALA A 249 2.35 24.06 -15.04
C ALA A 249 0.97 24.43 -15.58
N LYS A 250 0.45 23.62 -16.50
CA LYS A 250 -0.96 23.60 -16.91
C LYS A 250 -1.84 23.07 -15.78
N ARG A 251 -1.40 22.00 -15.13
CA ARG A 251 -2.02 21.33 -13.98
C ARG A 251 -0.96 20.79 -13.05
N VAL A 252 -1.31 20.62 -11.78
CA VAL A 252 -0.47 19.94 -10.79
C VAL A 252 -1.27 18.79 -10.16
N ILE A 253 -0.67 17.61 -10.12
CA ILE A 253 -1.21 16.43 -9.45
C ILE A 253 -0.28 16.11 -8.27
N VAL A 254 -0.86 16.05 -7.07
CA VAL A 254 -0.08 15.79 -5.85
C VAL A 254 -0.19 14.32 -5.48
N CYS A 255 0.93 13.61 -5.64
CA CYS A 255 1.12 12.19 -5.32
C CYS A 255 2.21 11.98 -4.24
N ALA A 256 2.35 12.96 -3.32
CA ALA A 256 3.40 13.00 -2.31
C ALA A 256 3.11 12.13 -1.06
N GLY A 257 2.22 11.14 -1.17
CA GLY A 257 1.88 10.23 -0.08
C GLY A 257 1.47 10.98 1.20
N SER A 258 2.06 10.59 2.33
CA SER A 258 1.80 11.22 3.64
C SER A 258 2.24 12.69 3.74
N TRP A 259 3.06 13.18 2.82
CA TRP A 259 3.50 14.58 2.74
C TRP A 259 2.49 15.49 2.03
N SER A 260 1.51 14.92 1.32
CA SER A 260 0.50 15.68 0.58
C SER A 260 -0.27 16.70 1.45
N PRO A 261 -0.68 16.39 2.70
CA PRO A 261 -1.35 17.36 3.57
C PRO A 261 -0.50 18.61 3.87
N ILE A 262 0.81 18.43 4.02
CA ILE A 262 1.73 19.53 4.32
C ILE A 262 1.80 20.48 3.13
N LEU A 263 2.00 19.92 1.94
CA LEU A 263 2.08 20.71 0.71
C LEU A 263 0.77 21.45 0.38
N LEU A 264 -0.38 20.80 0.60
CA LEU A 264 -1.70 21.34 0.29
C LEU A 264 -2.20 22.34 1.34
N LYS A 265 -1.63 22.32 2.55
CA LYS A 265 -2.03 23.22 3.65
C LYS A 265 -1.88 24.70 3.27
N GLU A 266 -0.81 25.06 2.57
CA GLU A 266 -0.55 26.43 2.12
C GLU A 266 -1.59 26.93 1.11
N LEU A 267 -2.27 26.01 0.41
CA LEU A 267 -3.37 26.30 -0.50
C LEU A 267 -4.74 26.32 0.18
N GLY A 268 -4.80 26.18 1.50
CA GLY A 268 -6.04 26.08 2.27
C GLY A 268 -6.76 24.73 2.12
N ILE A 269 -6.16 23.74 1.45
CA ILE A 269 -6.75 22.43 1.21
C ILE A 269 -6.36 21.48 2.35
N LYS A 270 -7.38 20.94 3.03
CA LYS A 270 -7.22 19.99 4.14
C LYS A 270 -7.63 18.59 3.69
N ILE A 271 -6.70 17.63 3.69
CA ILE A 271 -6.96 16.22 3.45
C ILE A 271 -6.64 15.40 4.70
N PRO A 272 -7.48 14.42 5.07
CA PRO A 272 -7.32 13.66 6.32
C PRO A 272 -6.35 12.47 6.14
N VAL A 273 -5.14 12.73 5.65
CA VAL A 273 -4.08 11.73 5.50
C VAL A 273 -3.08 11.89 6.64
N LYS A 274 -2.70 10.77 7.27
CA LYS A 274 -1.70 10.70 8.33
C LYS A 274 -0.66 9.64 7.99
N PRO A 275 0.61 9.86 8.33
CA PRO A 275 1.65 8.86 8.17
C PRO A 275 1.45 7.70 9.14
N VAL A 276 1.72 6.49 8.66
CA VAL A 276 1.83 5.28 9.48
C VAL A 276 3.14 4.62 9.10
N LYS A 277 3.95 4.28 10.08
CA LYS A 277 5.22 3.60 9.88
C LYS A 277 5.03 2.10 10.01
N GLY A 278 5.41 1.35 8.98
CA GLY A 278 5.52 -0.10 8.97
C GLY A 278 6.98 -0.54 8.94
N TYR A 279 7.20 -1.81 9.22
CA TYR A 279 8.52 -2.42 9.11
C TYR A 279 8.48 -3.56 8.10
N SER A 280 9.55 -3.72 7.36
CA SER A 280 9.75 -4.88 6.50
C SER A 280 11.18 -5.36 6.57
N LEU A 281 11.33 -6.68 6.50
CA LEU A 281 12.62 -7.37 6.44
C LEU A 281 12.66 -8.16 5.14
N THR A 282 13.82 -8.18 4.49
CA THR A 282 14.01 -8.97 3.27
C THR A 282 15.18 -9.93 3.51
N TYR A 283 14.93 -11.21 3.35
CA TYR A 283 15.91 -12.28 3.52
C TYR A 283 16.20 -12.96 2.19
N ASN A 284 17.47 -13.22 1.92
CA ASN A 284 17.87 -14.07 0.80
C ASN A 284 17.51 -15.53 1.12
N THR A 285 16.89 -16.22 0.18
CA THR A 285 16.46 -17.62 0.32
C THR A 285 17.34 -18.62 -0.43
N ALA A 286 18.42 -18.16 -1.07
CA ALA A 286 19.33 -19.05 -1.76
C ALA A 286 19.89 -20.10 -0.80
N GLY A 287 19.72 -21.39 -1.13
CA GLY A 287 20.16 -22.51 -0.32
C GLY A 287 19.25 -22.88 0.86
N LEU A 288 18.12 -22.19 1.04
CA LEU A 288 17.13 -22.58 2.05
C LEU A 288 16.16 -23.62 1.48
N ALA A 289 15.98 -24.73 2.20
CA ALA A 289 14.92 -25.68 1.91
C ALA A 289 13.59 -25.21 2.51
N ASN A 290 12.48 -25.55 1.86
CA ASN A 290 11.12 -25.28 2.35
C ASN A 290 10.80 -23.78 2.55
N THR A 291 11.12 -22.96 1.56
CA THR A 291 10.61 -21.60 1.48
C THR A 291 9.14 -21.63 1.02
N PRO A 292 8.28 -20.71 1.49
CA PRO A 292 6.92 -20.65 1.00
C PRO A 292 6.88 -20.30 -0.49
N ASN A 293 5.93 -20.92 -1.20
CA ASN A 293 5.63 -20.63 -2.60
C ASN A 293 4.52 -19.59 -2.72
N LEU A 294 3.57 -19.63 -1.81
CA LEU A 294 2.46 -18.66 -1.76
C LEU A 294 2.76 -17.53 -0.79
N SER A 295 2.15 -16.40 -1.07
CA SER A 295 2.12 -15.31 -0.10
C SER A 295 1.20 -15.67 1.07
N VAL A 296 1.68 -15.43 2.28
CA VAL A 296 1.00 -15.81 3.51
C VAL A 296 0.76 -14.60 4.40
N ILE A 297 -0.45 -14.48 4.93
CA ILE A 297 -0.81 -13.52 5.98
C ILE A 297 -1.14 -14.30 7.23
N ASP A 298 -0.35 -14.18 8.29
CA ASP A 298 -0.71 -14.71 9.60
C ASP A 298 -1.52 -13.64 10.36
N GLU A 299 -2.82 -13.87 10.45
CA GLU A 299 -3.77 -12.91 11.07
C GLU A 299 -3.50 -12.72 12.56
N SER A 300 -2.99 -13.75 13.25
CA SER A 300 -2.77 -13.71 14.70
C SER A 300 -1.65 -12.76 15.12
N ILE A 301 -0.66 -12.54 14.25
CA ILE A 301 0.49 -11.67 14.49
C ILE A 301 0.55 -10.47 13.53
N HIS A 302 -0.43 -10.34 12.65
CA HIS A 302 -0.53 -9.27 11.64
C HIS A 302 0.75 -9.10 10.78
N VAL A 303 1.26 -10.23 10.28
CA VAL A 303 2.46 -10.29 9.44
C VAL A 303 2.10 -10.85 8.09
N ALA A 304 2.63 -10.21 7.06
CA ALA A 304 2.59 -10.67 5.68
C ALA A 304 3.97 -11.23 5.29
N ILE A 305 3.99 -12.38 4.65
CA ILE A 305 5.19 -13.03 4.13
C ILE A 305 5.01 -13.19 2.63
N THR A 306 5.85 -12.53 1.85
CA THR A 306 5.78 -12.55 0.40
C THR A 306 7.03 -13.20 -0.17
N PRO A 307 6.90 -14.36 -0.82
CA PRO A 307 8.01 -14.98 -1.53
C PRO A 307 8.26 -14.26 -2.86
N TYR A 308 9.53 -14.09 -3.18
CA TYR A 308 10.03 -13.66 -4.47
C TYR A 308 11.04 -14.70 -4.97
N LYS A 309 11.54 -14.53 -6.16
CA LYS A 309 12.40 -15.52 -6.83
C LYS A 309 13.56 -16.05 -5.96
N ASN A 310 14.32 -15.17 -5.28
CA ASN A 310 15.49 -15.54 -4.47
C ASN A 310 15.45 -14.92 -3.07
N ARG A 311 14.31 -14.44 -2.61
CA ARG A 311 14.16 -13.77 -1.32
C ARG A 311 12.74 -13.86 -0.81
N ILE A 312 12.60 -13.68 0.49
CA ILE A 312 11.32 -13.52 1.17
C ILE A 312 11.28 -12.14 1.78
N ARG A 313 10.15 -11.45 1.63
CA ARG A 313 9.87 -10.23 2.37
C ARG A 313 8.86 -10.51 3.46
N VAL A 314 9.21 -10.11 4.67
CA VAL A 314 8.32 -10.16 5.83
C VAL A 314 7.96 -8.72 6.18
N ALA A 315 6.68 -8.39 6.17
CA ALA A 315 6.19 -7.05 6.46
C ALA A 315 5.10 -7.09 7.53
N GLY A 316 5.14 -6.16 8.46
CA GLY A 316 4.17 -6.09 9.54
C GLY A 316 4.29 -4.81 10.33
N THR A 317 3.57 -4.76 11.42
CA THR A 317 3.46 -3.65 12.36
C THR A 317 2.91 -2.36 11.76
N ALA A 318 2.28 -1.54 12.59
CA ALA A 318 1.80 -0.22 12.23
C ALA A 318 2.02 0.73 13.42
N GLU A 319 2.90 1.72 13.25
CA GLU A 319 3.19 2.71 14.28
C GLU A 319 2.65 4.08 13.89
N PHE A 320 1.82 4.65 14.74
CA PHE A 320 1.32 6.01 14.63
C PHE A 320 2.25 6.95 15.40
N VAL A 321 3.36 7.35 14.76
CA VAL A 321 4.46 8.14 15.35
C VAL A 321 4.71 9.46 14.61
N GLY A 322 3.80 9.85 13.71
CA GLY A 322 4.02 11.00 12.82
C GLY A 322 5.10 10.70 11.79
N PHE A 323 5.95 11.69 11.52
CA PHE A 323 7.05 11.57 10.55
C PHE A 323 8.37 11.09 11.18
N ASN A 324 8.30 10.41 12.34
CA ASN A 324 9.49 9.78 12.92
C ASN A 324 9.84 8.52 12.12
N ASP A 325 11.02 8.50 11.51
CA ASP A 325 11.57 7.42 10.68
C ASP A 325 12.63 6.58 11.40
N GLU A 326 12.91 6.84 12.70
CA GLU A 326 13.84 6.03 13.49
C GLU A 326 13.38 4.56 13.52
N VAL A 327 14.32 3.67 13.19
CA VAL A 327 14.11 2.23 13.28
C VAL A 327 14.38 1.76 14.71
N HIS A 328 13.38 1.14 15.33
CA HIS A 328 13.53 0.56 16.66
C HIS A 328 13.90 -0.93 16.55
N PRO A 329 15.12 -1.34 16.96
CA PRO A 329 15.60 -2.73 16.78
C PRO A 329 14.75 -3.81 17.48
N LYS A 330 13.90 -3.43 18.42
CA LYS A 330 12.99 -4.35 19.15
C LYS A 330 11.64 -4.53 18.46
N ARG A 331 11.45 -3.90 17.32
CA ARG A 331 10.27 -4.02 16.45
C ARG A 331 10.60 -4.90 15.25
#